data_f020396f4036b3eef2ca12fafc2474a7
#
_entry.id   f020396f4036b3eef2ca12fafc2474a7
#
_cell.length_a   1.000
_cell.length_b   1.000
_cell.length_c   1.000
_cell.angle_alpha   90.00
_cell.angle_beta   90.00
_cell.angle_gamma   90.00
#
_symmetry.space_group_name_H-M   'P 1'
#
loop_
_entity.id
_entity.type
_entity.pdbx_description
1 polymer ?
#
loop_
_entity_poly.entity_id
_entity_poly.type
_entity_poly.pdbx_seq_one_letter_code
_entity_poly.pdbx_strand_id
1 'polypeptide(L)'
;MPDRTEVPQRRKRCRGCQTSCTDSFARSGRGRYVLLVTEGRIRISGTASLDPAELIWRVSRSGGPGGQHANTSETRVEVVLDLRQCVSLSPWQRSLIVNRCGAMVRAVSADSRSQARNREIALSRLVAKLAGALRVEAPRRATKPSRGAREDRLRSKQQRANTKRNRVRPHRDED
;
A
#
# COMPACT_ATOMS: atom_id res chain seq x y z
N MET A 1 -10.11 49.45 1.34
CA MET A 1 -10.19 48.43 2.38
C MET A 1 -11.58 47.89 2.43
N PRO A 2 -11.76 46.62 2.05
CA PRO A 2 -12.85 45.80 2.59
C PRO A 2 -12.32 44.46 3.01
N ASP A 3 -12.55 44.15 4.18
CA ASP A 3 -13.28 43.11 4.89
C ASP A 3 -13.17 41.66 4.37
N ARG A 4 -12.39 40.87 5.13
CA ARG A 4 -12.27 39.41 5.01
C ARG A 4 -13.40 38.78 5.80
N THR A 5 -14.39 38.24 5.09
CA THR A 5 -15.43 37.38 5.63
C THR A 5 -14.83 36.01 5.98
N GLU A 6 -14.64 35.77 7.27
CA GLU A 6 -14.36 34.46 7.84
C GLU A 6 -15.58 33.54 7.70
N VAL A 7 -15.41 32.40 7.05
CA VAL A 7 -16.39 31.32 6.98
C VAL A 7 -16.26 30.46 8.24
N PRO A 8 -17.30 30.34 9.09
CA PRO A 8 -17.23 29.51 10.29
C PRO A 8 -17.28 28.02 9.93
N GLN A 9 -16.22 27.28 10.27
CA GLN A 9 -16.20 25.81 10.20
C GLN A 9 -17.16 25.25 11.25
N ARG A 10 -18.25 24.65 10.82
CA ARG A 10 -19.20 23.87 11.63
C ARG A 10 -18.52 22.60 12.15
N ARG A 11 -18.07 22.65 13.42
CA ARG A 11 -17.69 21.44 14.19
C ARG A 11 -18.94 20.63 14.49
N LYS A 12 -19.09 19.46 13.87
CA LYS A 12 -20.10 18.47 14.26
C LYS A 12 -19.68 17.83 15.58
N ARG A 13 -20.37 18.19 16.67
CA ARG A 13 -20.24 17.53 17.97
C ARG A 13 -20.97 16.20 17.91
N CYS A 14 -20.24 15.08 18.04
CA CYS A 14 -20.85 13.80 18.37
C CYS A 14 -21.22 13.78 19.83
N ARG A 15 -22.54 13.66 20.13
CA ARG A 15 -23.03 13.43 21.48
C ARG A 15 -22.75 11.95 21.83
N GLY A 16 -21.93 11.72 22.86
CA GLY A 16 -21.85 10.42 23.55
C GLY A 16 -20.52 9.69 23.55
N CYS A 17 -19.39 10.30 23.18
CA CYS A 17 -18.10 9.62 23.29
C CYS A 17 -17.18 10.41 24.26
N GLN A 18 -17.00 9.87 25.48
CA GLN A 18 -16.07 10.43 26.51
C GLN A 18 -14.65 9.86 26.37
N THR A 19 -14.26 9.35 25.21
CA THR A 19 -12.90 8.91 24.94
C THR A 19 -12.33 9.75 23.79
N SER A 20 -11.22 10.41 24.09
CA SER A 20 -10.45 11.24 23.15
C SER A 20 -9.95 10.37 21.99
N CYS A 21 -10.68 10.39 20.85
CA CYS A 21 -10.15 9.89 19.59
C CYS A 21 -9.11 10.87 19.06
N THR A 22 -7.87 10.67 19.42
CA THR A 22 -6.72 11.28 18.71
C THR A 22 -6.45 10.43 17.47
N ASP A 23 -7.19 10.73 16.38
CA ASP A 23 -6.86 10.23 15.05
C ASP A 23 -5.63 10.96 14.52
N SER A 24 -4.46 10.50 14.95
CA SER A 24 -3.18 10.87 14.34
C SER A 24 -2.93 9.97 13.14
N PHE A 25 -3.63 10.24 12.03
CA PHE A 25 -3.29 9.63 10.75
C PHE A 25 -2.11 10.40 10.14
N ALA A 26 -0.92 10.22 10.70
CA ALA A 26 0.32 10.71 10.12
C ALA A 26 0.68 9.83 8.91
N ARG A 27 0.40 10.32 7.70
CA ARG A 27 1.01 9.81 6.47
C ARG A 27 2.50 10.17 6.48
N SER A 28 3.32 9.35 7.11
CA SER A 28 4.76 9.40 6.94
C SER A 28 5.11 8.69 5.64
N GLY A 29 5.56 9.43 4.65
CA GLY A 29 6.12 8.88 3.42
C GLY A 29 7.38 8.06 3.71
N ARG A 30 7.40 6.85 3.16
CA ARG A 30 8.33 5.72 3.30
C ARG A 30 7.92 4.72 4.41
N GLY A 31 6.97 3.88 4.08
CA GLY A 31 6.77 2.46 4.41
C GLY A 31 7.15 1.90 5.78
N ARG A 32 7.13 2.65 6.87
CA ARG A 32 7.17 2.08 8.22
C ARG A 32 5.74 1.87 8.70
N TYR A 33 5.28 0.64 8.61
CA TYR A 33 4.07 0.25 9.30
C TYR A 33 4.37 0.27 10.80
N VAL A 34 3.85 1.26 11.52
CA VAL A 34 3.86 1.28 12.98
C VAL A 34 2.89 0.18 13.43
N LEU A 35 3.42 -0.83 14.11
CA LEU A 35 2.61 -1.89 14.68
C LEU A 35 1.77 -1.29 15.82
N LEU A 36 0.50 -1.02 15.55
CA LEU A 36 -0.46 -0.63 16.58
C LEU A 36 -1.02 -1.91 17.19
N VAL A 37 -0.48 -2.29 18.34
CA VAL A 37 -1.07 -3.33 19.20
C VAL A 37 -2.10 -2.65 20.07
N THR A 38 -3.37 -2.79 19.75
CA THR A 38 -4.48 -2.34 20.58
C THR A 38 -5.12 -3.56 21.25
N GLU A 39 -5.23 -3.56 22.58
CA GLU A 39 -5.85 -4.63 23.37
C GLU A 39 -5.27 -6.04 23.12
N GLY A 40 -3.96 -6.16 22.91
CA GLY A 40 -3.29 -7.43 22.61
C GLY A 40 -3.47 -7.94 21.17
N ARG A 41 -4.23 -7.26 20.31
CA ARG A 41 -4.43 -7.61 18.90
C ARG A 41 -3.54 -6.80 17.97
N ILE A 42 -3.08 -7.41 16.91
CA ILE A 42 -2.25 -6.78 15.87
C ILE A 42 -3.18 -6.16 14.83
N ARG A 43 -3.18 -4.84 14.70
CA ARG A 43 -3.98 -4.13 13.71
C ARG A 43 -3.34 -4.23 12.33
N ILE A 44 -4.10 -4.72 11.33
CA ILE A 44 -3.67 -4.84 9.93
C ILE A 44 -4.18 -3.63 9.13
N SER A 45 -5.47 -3.31 9.27
CA SER A 45 -6.14 -2.20 8.59
C SER A 45 -7.21 -1.59 9.50
N GLY A 46 -7.95 -0.58 9.02
CA GLY A 46 -9.04 0.05 9.79
C GLY A 46 -10.09 -0.95 10.31
N THR A 47 -10.32 -2.04 9.58
CA THR A 47 -11.39 -3.02 9.86
C THR A 47 -10.89 -4.44 10.13
N ALA A 48 -9.57 -4.68 10.04
CA ALA A 48 -8.97 -6.01 10.23
C ALA A 48 -7.94 -5.99 11.35
N SER A 49 -8.08 -6.90 12.29
CA SER A 49 -7.12 -7.17 13.36
C SER A 49 -6.84 -8.66 13.44
N LEU A 50 -5.67 -9.04 13.93
CA LEU A 50 -5.18 -10.40 14.02
C LEU A 50 -4.82 -10.72 15.47
N ASP A 51 -5.15 -11.92 15.93
CA ASP A 51 -4.72 -12.41 17.22
C ASP A 51 -3.27 -12.92 17.13
N PRO A 52 -2.35 -12.48 18.00
CA PRO A 52 -0.99 -13.01 18.06
C PRO A 52 -0.91 -14.53 18.24
N ALA A 53 -1.92 -15.15 18.87
CA ALA A 53 -1.99 -16.59 19.09
C ALA A 53 -2.14 -17.39 17.78
N GLU A 54 -2.66 -16.78 16.71
CA GLU A 54 -2.81 -17.43 15.39
C GLU A 54 -1.50 -17.42 14.58
N LEU A 55 -0.44 -16.80 15.11
CA LEU A 55 0.85 -16.70 14.44
C LEU A 55 1.78 -17.84 14.85
N ILE A 56 2.28 -18.58 13.88
CA ILE A 56 3.28 -19.62 14.08
C ILE A 56 4.67 -18.99 13.88
N TRP A 57 5.49 -19.03 14.92
CA TRP A 57 6.85 -18.51 14.90
C TRP A 57 7.85 -19.64 14.72
N ARG A 58 8.79 -19.44 13.80
CA ARG A 58 9.91 -20.34 13.57
C ARG A 58 11.21 -19.53 13.65
N VAL A 59 12.18 -20.08 14.35
CA VAL A 59 13.52 -19.49 14.49
C VAL A 59 14.52 -20.43 13.89
N SER A 60 15.50 -19.90 13.18
CA SER A 60 16.57 -20.67 12.53
C SER A 60 17.86 -19.85 12.48
N ARG A 61 18.95 -20.53 12.19
CA ARG A 61 20.25 -19.86 11.98
C ARG A 61 20.21 -19.05 10.68
N SER A 62 20.84 -17.87 10.71
CA SER A 62 20.99 -17.06 9.51
C SER A 62 22.10 -17.69 8.65
N GLY A 63 21.72 -18.39 7.56
CA GLY A 63 22.70 -18.88 6.59
C GLY A 63 23.31 -17.71 5.80
N GLY A 64 24.63 -17.73 5.60
CA GLY A 64 25.34 -16.74 4.79
C GLY A 64 26.85 -16.78 5.06
N PRO A 65 27.69 -16.13 4.25
CA PRO A 65 29.12 -15.96 4.51
C PRO A 65 29.27 -14.98 5.67
N GLY A 66 29.20 -15.50 6.90
CA GLY A 66 29.30 -14.73 8.13
C GLY A 66 30.26 -15.42 9.11
N GLY A 67 30.86 -14.66 10.04
CA GLY A 67 31.71 -15.18 11.09
C GLY A 67 30.99 -16.10 12.09
N GLN A 68 31.65 -16.57 13.13
CA GLN A 68 31.13 -17.54 14.10
C GLN A 68 29.75 -17.20 14.68
N HIS A 69 29.43 -15.90 14.85
CA HIS A 69 28.14 -15.46 15.38
C HIS A 69 26.96 -15.83 14.46
N ALA A 70 27.13 -15.76 13.15
CA ALA A 70 26.06 -16.11 12.18
C ALA A 70 25.78 -17.62 12.16
N ASN A 71 26.79 -18.43 12.47
CA ASN A 71 26.70 -19.90 12.47
C ASN A 71 26.17 -20.47 13.78
N THR A 72 26.33 -19.73 14.90
CA THR A 72 25.93 -20.18 16.23
C THR A 72 24.62 -19.61 16.72
N SER A 73 24.24 -18.38 16.29
CA SER A 73 23.06 -17.69 16.79
C SER A 73 21.83 -17.89 15.88
N GLU A 74 20.72 -18.28 16.46
CA GLU A 74 19.45 -18.43 15.77
C GLU A 74 18.73 -17.07 15.70
N THR A 75 19.20 -16.21 14.82
CA THR A 75 18.67 -14.84 14.69
C THR A 75 17.65 -14.68 13.57
N ARG A 76 17.56 -15.63 12.64
CA ARG A 76 16.55 -15.61 11.57
C ARG A 76 15.19 -16.00 12.13
N VAL A 77 14.20 -15.14 11.94
CA VAL A 77 12.83 -15.33 12.39
C VAL A 77 11.90 -15.42 11.20
N GLU A 78 11.07 -16.43 11.17
CA GLU A 78 9.97 -16.61 10.23
C GLU A 78 8.65 -16.58 11.01
N VAL A 79 7.69 -15.82 10.51
CA VAL A 79 6.32 -15.80 10.99
C VAL A 79 5.39 -16.32 9.90
N VAL A 80 4.50 -17.24 10.26
CA VAL A 80 3.55 -17.89 9.36
C VAL A 80 2.15 -17.70 9.91
N LEU A 81 1.21 -17.32 9.03
CA LEU A 81 -0.22 -17.28 9.31
C LEU A 81 -0.93 -18.28 8.39
N ASP A 82 -1.65 -19.24 8.98
CA ASP A 82 -2.53 -20.15 8.24
C ASP A 82 -3.96 -19.56 8.22
N LEU A 83 -4.39 -19.12 7.04
CA LEU A 83 -5.72 -18.53 6.85
C LEU A 83 -6.86 -19.53 6.96
N ARG A 84 -6.58 -20.82 6.89
CA ARG A 84 -7.61 -21.87 7.07
C ARG A 84 -8.05 -21.99 8.52
N GLN A 85 -7.12 -21.75 9.47
CA GLN A 85 -7.35 -21.83 10.89
C GLN A 85 -7.60 -20.45 11.54
N CYS A 86 -7.42 -19.36 10.77
CA CYS A 86 -7.57 -18.00 11.26
C CYS A 86 -9.04 -17.67 11.53
N VAL A 87 -9.37 -17.33 12.79
CA VAL A 87 -10.71 -16.94 13.25
C VAL A 87 -10.85 -15.41 13.32
N SER A 88 -9.75 -14.69 13.53
CA SER A 88 -9.73 -13.24 13.73
C SER A 88 -10.19 -12.44 12.49
N LEU A 89 -10.04 -13.01 11.29
CA LEU A 89 -10.44 -12.37 10.05
C LEU A 89 -11.83 -12.82 9.59
N SER A 90 -12.63 -11.90 9.03
CA SER A 90 -13.92 -12.25 8.45
C SER A 90 -13.79 -13.20 7.26
N PRO A 91 -14.81 -14.01 6.91
CA PRO A 91 -14.76 -14.93 5.77
C PRO A 91 -14.41 -14.24 4.45
N TRP A 92 -14.96 -13.03 4.23
CA TRP A 92 -14.66 -12.22 3.06
C TRP A 92 -13.18 -11.75 3.02
N GLN A 93 -12.64 -11.28 4.15
CA GLN A 93 -11.24 -10.89 4.26
C GLN A 93 -10.30 -12.07 4.00
N ARG A 94 -10.63 -13.24 4.57
CA ARG A 94 -9.86 -14.47 4.34
C ARG A 94 -9.84 -14.86 2.86
N SER A 95 -11.00 -14.90 2.20
CA SER A 95 -11.07 -15.24 0.77
C SER A 95 -10.28 -14.27 -0.10
N LEU A 96 -10.32 -12.97 0.22
CA LEU A 96 -9.56 -11.95 -0.50
C LEU A 96 -8.04 -12.15 -0.36
N ILE A 97 -7.57 -12.47 0.85
CA ILE A 97 -6.15 -12.71 1.10
C ILE A 97 -5.71 -14.04 0.46
N VAL A 98 -6.52 -15.09 0.58
CA VAL A 98 -6.23 -16.40 -0.04
C VAL A 98 -6.07 -16.27 -1.56
N ASN A 99 -6.94 -15.51 -2.22
CA ASN A 99 -6.87 -15.28 -3.66
C ASN A 99 -5.61 -14.55 -4.10
N ARG A 100 -5.03 -13.69 -3.25
CA ARG A 100 -3.86 -12.87 -3.58
C ARG A 100 -2.53 -13.44 -3.08
N CYS A 101 -2.53 -14.05 -1.91
CA CYS A 101 -1.33 -14.48 -1.20
C CYS A 101 -1.26 -16.00 -0.97
N GLY A 102 -2.35 -16.75 -1.26
CA GLY A 102 -2.48 -18.15 -0.93
C GLY A 102 -2.97 -18.43 0.49
N ALA A 103 -3.17 -19.70 0.81
CA ALA A 103 -3.74 -20.15 2.09
C ALA A 103 -2.78 -19.94 3.28
N MET A 104 -1.48 -19.89 3.04
CA MET A 104 -0.44 -19.67 4.05
C MET A 104 0.37 -18.43 3.70
N VAL A 105 0.34 -17.44 4.55
CA VAL A 105 1.12 -16.20 4.39
C VAL A 105 2.30 -16.23 5.33
N ARG A 106 3.49 -16.05 4.79
CA ARG A 106 4.75 -16.08 5.55
C ARG A 106 5.59 -14.83 5.32
N ALA A 107 6.29 -14.41 6.36
CA ALA A 107 7.30 -13.36 6.29
C ALA A 107 8.54 -13.77 7.08
N VAL A 108 9.70 -13.40 6.58
CA VAL A 108 11.01 -13.77 7.16
C VAL A 108 11.82 -12.50 7.38
N SER A 109 12.59 -12.47 8.46
CA SER A 109 13.62 -11.46 8.70
C SER A 109 14.89 -12.08 9.27
N ALA A 110 16.02 -11.67 8.70
CA ALA A 110 17.37 -11.99 9.16
C ALA A 110 18.27 -10.75 9.08
N ASP A 111 17.67 -9.55 9.16
CA ASP A 111 18.35 -8.28 8.87
C ASP A 111 19.20 -7.79 10.04
N SER A 112 18.89 -8.24 11.26
CA SER A 112 19.57 -7.81 12.48
C SER A 112 20.23 -8.97 13.22
N ARG A 113 21.25 -8.65 14.02
CA ARG A 113 21.85 -9.60 14.98
C ARG A 113 20.93 -9.91 16.16
N SER A 114 19.91 -9.09 16.42
CA SER A 114 18.94 -9.28 17.48
C SER A 114 17.73 -10.06 16.98
N GLN A 115 17.46 -11.21 17.59
CA GLN A 115 16.29 -12.03 17.32
C GLN A 115 14.98 -11.25 17.58
N ALA A 116 14.91 -10.48 18.69
CA ALA A 116 13.76 -9.67 19.03
C ALA A 116 13.45 -8.65 17.92
N ARG A 117 14.48 -7.95 17.42
CA ARG A 117 14.32 -6.99 16.32
C ARG A 117 13.89 -7.66 15.01
N ASN A 118 14.43 -8.84 14.70
CA ASN A 118 13.98 -9.62 13.54
C ASN A 118 12.53 -10.07 13.67
N ARG A 119 12.06 -10.36 14.90
CA ARG A 119 10.67 -10.70 15.17
C ARG A 119 9.74 -9.52 14.84
N GLU A 120 10.08 -8.33 15.27
CA GLU A 120 9.32 -7.10 14.94
C GLU A 120 9.30 -6.83 13.44
N ILE A 121 10.44 -6.96 12.76
CA ILE A 121 10.55 -6.76 11.32
C ILE A 121 9.74 -7.82 10.56
N ALA A 122 9.81 -9.09 10.93
CA ALA A 122 9.03 -10.15 10.32
C ALA A 122 7.54 -9.91 10.48
N LEU A 123 7.10 -9.49 11.67
CA LEU A 123 5.71 -9.14 11.93
C LEU A 123 5.26 -7.94 11.09
N SER A 124 6.04 -6.88 11.02
CA SER A 124 5.71 -5.70 10.20
C SER A 124 5.61 -6.05 8.71
N ARG A 125 6.46 -6.93 8.21
CA ARG A 125 6.40 -7.45 6.84
C ARG A 125 5.14 -8.29 6.59
N LEU A 126 4.74 -9.11 7.56
CA LEU A 126 3.50 -9.89 7.46
C LEU A 126 2.29 -8.96 7.41
N VAL A 127 2.20 -8.00 8.32
CA VAL A 127 1.13 -7.01 8.37
C VAL A 127 1.05 -6.22 7.07
N ALA A 128 2.19 -5.79 6.51
CA ALA A 128 2.25 -5.08 5.23
C ALA A 128 1.71 -5.93 4.06
N LYS A 129 2.06 -7.23 4.01
CA LYS A 129 1.52 -8.16 3.02
C LYS A 129 0.01 -8.31 3.13
N LEU A 130 -0.51 -8.50 4.35
CA LEU A 130 -1.94 -8.65 4.62
C LEU A 130 -2.70 -7.35 4.30
N ALA A 131 -2.17 -6.19 4.68
CA ALA A 131 -2.76 -4.89 4.37
C ALA A 131 -2.81 -4.64 2.85
N GLY A 132 -1.74 -4.99 2.14
CA GLY A 132 -1.70 -4.95 0.67
C GLY A 132 -2.74 -5.87 0.02
N ALA A 133 -2.91 -7.09 0.57
CA ALA A 133 -3.90 -8.04 0.09
C ALA A 133 -5.35 -7.60 0.36
N LEU A 134 -5.60 -6.89 1.45
CA LEU A 134 -6.93 -6.36 1.79
C LEU A 134 -7.28 -5.06 1.05
N ARG A 135 -6.30 -4.40 0.43
CA ARG A 135 -6.54 -3.16 -0.31
C ARG A 135 -7.30 -3.44 -1.60
N VAL A 136 -8.58 -3.09 -1.61
CA VAL A 136 -9.38 -3.12 -2.85
C VAL A 136 -9.06 -1.87 -3.66
N GLU A 137 -8.49 -2.05 -4.84
CA GLU A 137 -8.27 -0.94 -5.76
C GLU A 137 -9.59 -0.58 -6.44
N ALA A 138 -9.89 0.72 -6.46
CA ALA A 138 -11.04 1.20 -7.21
C ALA A 138 -10.86 0.91 -8.72
N PRO A 139 -11.88 0.42 -9.42
CA PRO A 139 -11.78 0.19 -10.85
C PRO A 139 -11.45 1.50 -11.58
N ARG A 140 -10.46 1.43 -12.47
CA ARG A 140 -10.05 2.58 -13.28
C ARG A 140 -11.20 2.97 -14.20
N ARG A 141 -11.77 4.13 -13.96
CA ARG A 141 -12.77 4.71 -14.88
C ARG A 141 -12.07 5.37 -16.06
N ALA A 142 -12.52 5.08 -17.27
CA ALA A 142 -12.01 5.74 -18.46
C ALA A 142 -12.35 7.24 -18.40
N THR A 143 -11.34 8.09 -18.48
CA THR A 143 -11.52 9.54 -18.52
C THR A 143 -11.59 10.01 -19.96
N LYS A 144 -12.55 10.89 -20.27
CA LYS A 144 -12.62 11.53 -21.59
C LYS A 144 -11.45 12.53 -21.73
N PRO A 145 -10.85 12.67 -22.93
CA PRO A 145 -9.84 13.68 -23.18
C PRO A 145 -10.36 15.07 -22.84
N SER A 146 -9.53 15.91 -22.21
CA SER A 146 -9.86 17.29 -21.91
C SER A 146 -10.09 18.11 -23.20
N ARG A 147 -10.78 19.25 -23.09
CA ARG A 147 -10.97 20.16 -24.22
C ARG A 147 -9.64 20.60 -24.83
N GLY A 148 -8.68 20.99 -24.00
CA GLY A 148 -7.34 21.37 -24.46
C GLY A 148 -6.62 20.26 -25.22
N ALA A 149 -6.67 19.01 -24.71
CA ALA A 149 -6.06 17.87 -25.41
C ALA A 149 -6.68 17.61 -26.81
N ARG A 150 -7.98 17.90 -26.97
CA ARG A 150 -8.64 17.82 -28.29
C ARG A 150 -8.19 18.94 -29.22
N GLU A 151 -8.09 20.16 -28.69
CA GLU A 151 -7.62 21.33 -29.46
C GLU A 151 -6.17 21.14 -29.89
N ASP A 152 -5.28 20.69 -29.01
CA ASP A 152 -3.88 20.40 -29.33
C ASP A 152 -3.74 19.31 -30.40
N ARG A 153 -4.57 18.25 -30.31
CA ARG A 153 -4.61 17.22 -31.34
C ARG A 153 -5.05 17.77 -32.70
N LEU A 154 -6.03 18.67 -32.72
CA LEU A 154 -6.48 19.31 -33.95
C LEU A 154 -5.41 20.24 -34.53
N ARG A 155 -4.76 21.07 -33.71
CA ARG A 155 -3.63 21.93 -34.11
C ARG A 155 -2.50 21.10 -34.71
N SER A 156 -2.13 20.00 -34.03
CA SER A 156 -1.07 19.12 -34.56
C SER A 156 -1.45 18.47 -35.89
N LYS A 157 -2.72 18.11 -36.09
CA LYS A 157 -3.20 17.60 -37.37
C LYS A 157 -3.13 18.67 -38.46
N GLN A 158 -3.54 19.90 -38.18
CA GLN A 158 -3.50 21.01 -39.11
C GLN A 158 -2.06 21.33 -39.52
N GLN A 159 -1.13 21.40 -38.57
CA GLN A 159 0.29 21.62 -38.84
C GLN A 159 0.86 20.53 -39.76
N ARG A 160 0.56 19.25 -39.47
CA ARG A 160 1.01 18.14 -40.33
C ARG A 160 0.38 18.18 -41.72
N ALA A 161 -0.87 18.60 -41.85
CA ALA A 161 -1.54 18.76 -43.14
C ALA A 161 -0.90 19.88 -43.96
N ASN A 162 -0.61 21.03 -43.35
CA ASN A 162 0.06 22.15 -43.99
C ASN A 162 1.49 21.77 -44.42
N THR A 163 2.25 21.05 -43.58
CA THR A 163 3.58 20.54 -43.94
C THR A 163 3.50 19.61 -45.16
N LYS A 164 2.49 18.74 -45.23
CA LYS A 164 2.29 17.84 -46.37
C LYS A 164 1.92 18.63 -47.64
N ARG A 165 1.04 19.63 -47.55
CA ARG A 165 0.69 20.50 -48.70
C ARG A 165 1.92 21.22 -49.25
N ASN A 166 2.77 21.77 -48.38
CA ASN A 166 3.98 22.47 -48.79
C ASN A 166 5.05 21.54 -49.40
N ARG A 167 4.93 20.22 -49.21
CA ARG A 167 5.83 19.21 -49.80
C ARG A 167 5.33 18.72 -51.18
N VAL A 168 4.10 19.04 -51.59
CA VAL A 168 3.60 18.68 -52.92
C VAL A 168 4.38 19.52 -53.92
N ARG A 169 5.12 18.88 -54.83
CA ARG A 169 5.86 19.54 -55.89
C ARG A 169 4.90 20.42 -56.70
N PRO A 170 5.27 21.68 -57.03
CA PRO A 170 4.49 22.45 -57.98
C PRO A 170 4.41 21.66 -59.28
N HIS A 171 3.22 21.64 -59.87
CA HIS A 171 2.99 21.08 -61.20
C HIS A 171 3.99 21.75 -62.14
N ARG A 172 4.82 20.98 -62.82
CA ARG A 172 5.63 21.49 -63.91
C ARG A 172 4.66 21.76 -65.05
N ASP A 173 4.40 23.00 -65.30
CA ASP A 173 3.73 23.40 -66.53
C ASP A 173 4.71 23.00 -67.68
N GLU A 174 4.31 21.95 -68.42
CA GLU A 174 5.01 21.56 -69.63
C GLU A 174 4.58 22.53 -70.71
N ASP A 175 5.55 23.47 -71.14
CA ASP A 175 5.44 24.26 -72.34
C ASP A 175 5.63 23.37 -73.60
#